data_d9669ca3511a5933485aba80e3b7a26a
#
_entry.id   d9669ca3511a5933485aba80e3b7a26a
#
_cell.length_a   1.000
_cell.length_b   1.000
_cell.length_c   1.000
_cell.angle_alpha   90.00
_cell.angle_beta   90.00
_cell.angle_gamma   90.00
#
_symmetry.space_group_name_H-M   'P 1'
#
loop_
_entity.id
_entity.type
_entity.pdbx_description
1 polymer ?
#
loop_
_entity_poly.entity_id
_entity_poly.type
_entity_poly.pdbx_seq_one_letter_code
_entity_poly.pdbx_strand_id
1 'polypeptide(L)'
;KDERISTMFLDRLKGEAYGLRALHMYYLLRAHGGKIADGTLMGVPIILKSEGPDADFNHARATYSDCVKQIMEDADKAIELLPLDYKKFADSEIPEKYKNIGVTNASDYRRVCGEEYRGLMSGRIALAVRAQTALLAASPAFQSGSGMTWEQAADYAAEIIEKANGGGGCGLDADGLEWYTLADKDYGTGGSPAEVIWRSST
;
A
#
# COMPACT_ATOMS: atom_id res chain seq x y z
N LYS A 1 26.23 -1.69 -17.19
CA LYS A 1 25.11 -1.68 -16.24
C LYS A 1 23.84 -1.70 -17.05
N ASP A 2 22.90 -2.62 -16.79
CA ASP A 2 21.65 -2.70 -17.54
C ASP A 2 20.68 -1.61 -17.05
N GLU A 3 20.45 -0.58 -17.87
CA GLU A 3 19.61 0.57 -17.51
C GLU A 3 18.15 0.17 -17.31
N ARG A 4 17.64 -0.84 -18.02
CA ARG A 4 16.28 -1.35 -17.89
C ARG A 4 16.04 -1.92 -16.49
N ILE A 5 16.97 -2.77 -16.04
CA ILE A 5 16.92 -3.36 -14.69
C ILE A 5 17.06 -2.27 -13.63
N SER A 6 17.95 -1.30 -13.85
CA SER A 6 18.12 -0.18 -12.92
C SER A 6 16.85 0.67 -12.80
N THR A 7 16.17 0.94 -13.90
CA THR A 7 14.90 1.69 -13.91
C THR A 7 13.82 0.95 -13.13
N MET A 8 13.62 -0.34 -13.42
CA MET A 8 12.64 -1.16 -12.68
C MET A 8 12.94 -1.21 -11.17
N PHE A 9 14.23 -1.35 -10.82
CA PHE A 9 14.66 -1.40 -9.43
C PHE A 9 14.41 -0.07 -8.71
N LEU A 10 14.67 1.06 -9.36
CA LEU A 10 14.39 2.39 -8.81
C LEU A 10 12.89 2.63 -8.63
N ASP A 11 12.06 2.20 -9.58
CA ASP A 11 10.60 2.29 -9.48
C ASP A 11 10.11 1.48 -8.28
N ARG A 12 10.60 0.24 -8.13
CA ARG A 12 10.26 -0.59 -6.98
C ARG A 12 10.65 0.08 -5.66
N LEU A 13 11.89 0.56 -5.51
CA LEU A 13 12.33 1.22 -4.28
C LEU A 13 11.50 2.47 -3.95
N LYS A 14 11.18 3.27 -4.96
CA LYS A 14 10.29 4.44 -4.78
C LYS A 14 8.90 4.01 -4.36
N GLY A 15 8.33 3.00 -5.02
CA GLY A 15 7.01 2.46 -4.69
C GLY A 15 6.94 1.91 -3.26
N GLU A 16 7.96 1.15 -2.85
CA GLU A 16 8.09 0.66 -1.47
C GLU A 16 8.17 1.82 -0.46
N ALA A 17 8.97 2.84 -0.75
CA ALA A 17 9.11 4.00 0.12
C ALA A 17 7.80 4.79 0.27
N TYR A 18 7.06 5.00 -0.83
CA TYR A 18 5.75 5.63 -0.80
C TYR A 18 4.74 4.79 -0.02
N GLY A 19 4.64 3.51 -0.29
CA GLY A 19 3.71 2.60 0.38
C GLY A 19 3.98 2.49 1.88
N LEU A 20 5.25 2.40 2.29
CA LEU A 20 5.63 2.37 3.70
C LEU A 20 5.34 3.71 4.39
N ARG A 21 5.59 4.85 3.72
CA ARG A 21 5.23 6.16 4.28
C ARG A 21 3.73 6.30 4.47
N ALA A 22 2.93 5.89 3.48
CA ALA A 22 1.47 5.85 3.61
C ALA A 22 1.01 5.01 4.81
N LEU A 23 1.56 3.81 4.97
CA LEU A 23 1.26 2.92 6.08
C LEU A 23 1.61 3.53 7.43
N HIS A 24 2.83 4.06 7.57
CA HIS A 24 3.26 4.68 8.83
C HIS A 24 2.44 5.93 9.16
N MET A 25 2.15 6.77 8.17
CA MET A 25 1.27 7.92 8.37
C MET A 25 -0.16 7.53 8.73
N TYR A 26 -0.71 6.46 8.15
CA TYR A 26 -2.00 5.92 8.55
C TYR A 26 -2.02 5.54 10.03
N TYR A 27 -1.02 4.81 10.51
CA TYR A 27 -0.93 4.44 11.94
C TYR A 27 -0.75 5.65 12.85
N LEU A 28 0.09 6.62 12.46
CA LEU A 28 0.26 7.86 13.21
C LEU A 28 -1.03 8.66 13.26
N LEU A 29 -1.72 8.82 12.13
CA LEU A 29 -3.00 9.53 12.06
C LEU A 29 -4.08 8.85 12.91
N ARG A 30 -4.15 7.52 12.84
CA ARG A 30 -5.11 6.73 13.64
C ARG A 30 -4.85 6.85 15.15
N ALA A 31 -3.58 6.91 15.57
CA ALA A 31 -3.20 6.96 16.98
C ALA A 31 -3.25 8.38 17.55
N HIS A 32 -2.94 9.41 16.76
CA HIS A 32 -2.70 10.76 17.23
C HIS A 32 -3.58 11.84 16.58
N GLY A 33 -4.31 11.50 15.50
CA GLY A 33 -5.29 12.41 14.90
C GLY A 33 -6.52 12.56 15.77
N GLY A 34 -7.13 13.75 15.75
CA GLY A 34 -8.34 13.99 16.52
C GLY A 34 -8.64 15.46 16.75
N LYS A 35 -9.72 15.72 17.45
CA LYS A 35 -10.15 17.08 17.81
C LYS A 35 -9.26 17.66 18.90
N ILE A 36 -8.82 18.90 18.69
CA ILE A 36 -8.17 19.71 19.72
C ILE A 36 -9.21 20.48 20.54
N ALA A 37 -8.77 21.26 21.53
CA ALA A 37 -9.64 21.89 22.52
C ALA A 37 -10.71 22.82 21.92
N ASP A 38 -10.44 23.45 20.78
CA ASP A 38 -11.40 24.31 20.07
C ASP A 38 -12.36 23.56 19.14
N GLY A 39 -12.23 22.21 19.07
CA GLY A 39 -13.04 21.36 18.21
C GLY A 39 -12.48 21.14 16.80
N THR A 40 -11.38 21.80 16.42
CA THR A 40 -10.72 21.63 15.13
C THR A 40 -10.13 20.22 15.02
N LEU A 41 -10.35 19.57 13.89
CA LEU A 41 -9.82 18.24 13.63
C LEU A 41 -8.41 18.33 13.04
N MET A 42 -7.42 17.91 13.83
CA MET A 42 -6.00 17.95 13.47
C MET A 42 -5.43 16.55 13.25
N GLY A 43 -4.50 16.47 12.31
CA GLY A 43 -3.72 15.28 12.03
C GLY A 43 -2.39 15.26 12.78
N VAL A 44 -1.34 14.85 12.10
CA VAL A 44 0.06 14.78 12.56
C VAL A 44 0.94 15.66 11.67
N PRO A 45 2.18 15.98 12.05
CA PRO A 45 3.12 16.64 11.14
C PRO A 45 3.36 15.81 9.87
N ILE A 46 3.42 16.48 8.72
CA ILE A 46 3.71 15.84 7.43
C ILE A 46 5.17 16.15 7.09
N ILE A 47 6.04 15.14 7.21
CA ILE A 47 7.48 15.27 6.95
C ILE A 47 7.80 14.48 5.68
N LEU A 48 8.10 15.19 4.58
CA LEU A 48 8.30 14.59 3.25
C LEU A 48 9.76 14.52 2.82
N LYS A 49 10.65 15.15 3.58
CA LYS A 49 12.08 15.20 3.30
C LYS A 49 12.87 14.76 4.52
N SER A 50 14.03 14.15 4.27
CA SER A 50 14.99 13.85 5.32
C SER A 50 15.49 15.16 5.96
N GLU A 51 15.55 15.17 7.26
CA GLU A 51 16.01 16.29 8.06
C GLU A 51 17.38 15.96 8.66
N GLY A 52 18.27 16.94 8.65
CA GLY A 52 19.60 16.80 9.24
C GLY A 52 19.57 16.92 10.77
N PRO A 53 20.68 16.62 11.44
CA PRO A 53 20.77 16.67 12.91
C PRO A 53 20.54 18.07 13.49
N ASP A 54 20.75 19.12 12.69
CA ASP A 54 20.59 20.52 13.10
C ASP A 54 19.22 21.11 12.72
N ALA A 55 18.28 20.28 12.24
CA ALA A 55 16.95 20.75 11.86
C ALA A 55 16.09 21.09 13.08
N ASP A 56 15.16 22.01 12.91
CA ASP A 56 14.11 22.25 13.89
C ASP A 56 13.03 21.14 13.78
N PHE A 57 13.03 20.22 14.75
CA PHE A 57 12.07 19.13 14.82
C PHE A 57 10.72 19.53 15.42
N ASN A 58 10.51 20.81 15.72
CA ASN A 58 9.26 21.31 16.29
C ASN A 58 8.24 21.61 15.17
N HIS A 59 7.73 20.59 14.51
CA HIS A 59 6.77 20.70 13.42
C HIS A 59 5.34 20.91 13.91
N ALA A 60 4.65 21.86 13.29
CA ALA A 60 3.22 22.03 13.50
C ALA A 60 2.43 20.81 12.97
N ARG A 61 1.34 20.47 13.65
CA ARG A 61 0.40 19.47 13.16
C ARG A 61 -0.30 19.98 11.89
N ALA A 62 -0.43 19.12 10.89
CA ALA A 62 -1.25 19.37 9.72
C ALA A 62 -2.75 19.16 10.05
N THR A 63 -3.63 19.60 9.17
CA THR A 63 -5.04 19.24 9.29
C THR A 63 -5.25 17.74 9.08
N TYR A 64 -6.33 17.20 9.61
CA TYR A 64 -6.69 15.80 9.40
C TYR A 64 -6.87 15.50 7.90
N SER A 65 -7.52 16.42 7.17
CA SER A 65 -7.72 16.33 5.73
C SER A 65 -6.40 16.26 4.95
N ASP A 66 -5.41 17.11 5.29
CA ASP A 66 -4.11 17.09 4.61
C ASP A 66 -3.36 15.77 4.85
N CYS A 67 -3.48 15.22 6.07
CA CYS A 67 -2.88 13.91 6.36
C CYS A 67 -3.55 12.79 5.55
N VAL A 68 -4.88 12.76 5.48
CA VAL A 68 -5.61 11.79 4.65
C VAL A 68 -5.20 11.93 3.20
N LYS A 69 -5.17 13.15 2.66
CA LYS A 69 -4.75 13.42 1.29
C LYS A 69 -3.34 12.90 1.02
N GLN A 70 -2.38 13.19 1.91
CA GLN A 70 -1.01 12.72 1.76
C GLN A 70 -0.90 11.20 1.77
N ILE A 71 -1.64 10.50 2.64
CA ILE A 71 -1.66 9.03 2.68
C ILE A 71 -2.21 8.47 1.37
N MET A 72 -3.31 9.04 0.86
CA MET A 72 -3.92 8.62 -0.40
C MET A 72 -2.97 8.82 -1.59
N GLU A 73 -2.34 9.98 -1.70
CA GLU A 73 -1.36 10.28 -2.75
C GLU A 73 -0.14 9.34 -2.73
N ASP A 74 0.35 9.00 -1.57
CA ASP A 74 1.47 8.06 -1.41
C ASP A 74 1.05 6.64 -1.75
N ALA A 75 -0.13 6.21 -1.33
CA ALA A 75 -0.68 4.91 -1.70
C ALA A 75 -0.88 4.80 -3.22
N ASP A 76 -1.40 5.83 -3.88
CA ASP A 76 -1.58 5.87 -5.33
C ASP A 76 -0.25 5.75 -6.08
N LYS A 77 0.79 6.46 -5.64
CA LYS A 77 2.15 6.33 -6.21
C LYS A 77 2.74 4.94 -6.01
N ALA A 78 2.50 4.33 -4.85
CA ALA A 78 2.93 2.95 -4.60
C ALA A 78 2.21 1.96 -5.53
N ILE A 79 0.90 2.10 -5.72
CA ILE A 79 0.09 1.28 -6.63
C ILE A 79 0.56 1.41 -8.09
N GLU A 80 0.94 2.62 -8.52
CA GLU A 80 1.45 2.87 -9.87
C GLU A 80 2.83 2.23 -10.11
N LEU A 81 3.71 2.27 -9.12
CA LEU A 81 5.11 1.88 -9.25
C LEU A 81 5.34 0.39 -8.98
N LEU A 82 4.57 -0.21 -8.09
CA LEU A 82 4.75 -1.59 -7.64
C LEU A 82 3.93 -2.59 -8.45
N PRO A 83 4.39 -3.86 -8.57
CA PRO A 83 3.51 -4.92 -9.03
C PRO A 83 2.35 -5.10 -8.02
N LEU A 84 1.20 -5.53 -8.53
CA LEU A 84 0.08 -5.83 -7.65
C LEU A 84 0.48 -6.87 -6.59
N ASP A 85 1.12 -7.95 -7.04
CA ASP A 85 1.68 -8.99 -6.18
C ASP A 85 3.04 -9.44 -6.74
N TYR A 86 3.95 -9.84 -5.88
CA TYR A 86 5.20 -10.49 -6.28
C TYR A 86 4.94 -11.98 -6.55
N LYS A 87 5.14 -12.38 -7.80
CA LYS A 87 4.80 -13.73 -8.28
C LYS A 87 5.70 -14.19 -9.44
N LYS A 88 5.47 -15.42 -9.92
CA LYS A 88 6.01 -15.89 -11.20
C LYS A 88 5.22 -15.23 -12.35
N PHE A 89 5.84 -14.24 -13.00
CA PHE A 89 5.24 -13.58 -14.16
C PHE A 89 5.50 -14.35 -15.44
N ALA A 90 4.54 -14.30 -16.36
CA ALA A 90 4.71 -14.64 -17.77
C ALA A 90 5.11 -13.38 -18.58
N ASP A 91 5.64 -13.56 -19.81
CA ASP A 91 6.04 -12.45 -20.67
C ASP A 91 4.88 -11.52 -21.01
N SER A 92 3.67 -12.05 -21.14
CA SER A 92 2.44 -11.30 -21.40
C SER A 92 2.03 -10.36 -20.25
N GLU A 93 2.48 -10.64 -19.03
CA GLU A 93 2.12 -9.89 -17.83
C GLU A 93 3.09 -8.74 -17.50
N ILE A 94 4.14 -8.57 -18.30
CA ILE A 94 5.07 -7.45 -18.14
C ILE A 94 4.32 -6.15 -18.39
N PRO A 95 4.36 -5.17 -17.46
CA PRO A 95 3.74 -3.86 -17.65
C PRO A 95 4.25 -3.14 -18.89
N GLU A 96 3.36 -2.48 -19.63
CA GLU A 96 3.69 -1.82 -20.89
C GLU A 96 4.80 -0.77 -20.73
N LYS A 97 4.82 -0.05 -19.58
CA LYS A 97 5.90 0.90 -19.28
C LYS A 97 7.30 0.29 -19.33
N TYR A 98 7.44 -0.99 -18.98
CA TYR A 98 8.73 -1.69 -19.02
C TYR A 98 9.00 -2.35 -20.38
N LYS A 99 7.97 -2.80 -21.10
CA LYS A 99 8.12 -3.22 -22.49
C LYS A 99 8.68 -2.09 -23.36
N ASN A 100 8.20 -0.86 -23.16
CA ASN A 100 8.63 0.33 -23.88
C ASN A 100 10.11 0.68 -23.68
N ILE A 101 10.73 0.24 -22.59
CA ILE A 101 12.17 0.37 -22.35
C ILE A 101 12.96 -0.90 -22.70
N GLY A 102 12.33 -1.87 -23.36
CA GLY A 102 12.98 -3.07 -23.86
C GLY A 102 13.02 -4.27 -22.90
N VAL A 103 12.19 -4.31 -21.85
CA VAL A 103 12.00 -5.53 -21.03
C VAL A 103 11.01 -6.42 -21.73
N THR A 104 11.49 -7.41 -22.47
CA THR A 104 10.67 -8.26 -23.35
C THR A 104 10.45 -9.67 -22.82
N ASN A 105 11.12 -10.06 -21.75
CA ASN A 105 11.00 -11.39 -21.16
C ASN A 105 10.79 -11.34 -19.65
N ALA A 106 10.02 -12.29 -19.15
CA ALA A 106 9.68 -12.38 -17.74
C ALA A 106 10.87 -12.67 -16.82
N SER A 107 11.94 -13.25 -17.34
CA SER A 107 13.16 -13.51 -16.58
C SER A 107 13.78 -12.19 -16.11
N ASP A 108 13.89 -11.18 -16.99
CA ASP A 108 14.40 -9.87 -16.64
C ASP A 108 13.47 -9.15 -15.66
N TYR A 109 12.14 -9.22 -15.89
CA TYR A 109 11.17 -8.59 -15.00
C TYR A 109 11.19 -9.22 -13.61
N ARG A 110 11.26 -10.54 -13.50
CA ARG A 110 11.31 -11.28 -12.23
C ARG A 110 12.55 -10.99 -11.39
N ARG A 111 13.67 -10.58 -12.00
CA ARG A 111 14.88 -10.16 -11.26
C ARG A 111 14.61 -8.98 -10.30
N VAL A 112 13.54 -8.23 -10.52
CA VAL A 112 13.17 -7.07 -9.72
C VAL A 112 11.80 -7.24 -9.05
N CYS A 113 10.87 -7.94 -9.68
CA CYS A 113 9.48 -8.06 -9.24
C CYS A 113 9.03 -9.52 -9.03
N GLY A 114 9.97 -10.45 -8.93
CA GLY A 114 9.68 -11.88 -8.80
C GLY A 114 9.12 -12.31 -7.45
N GLU A 115 8.78 -13.59 -7.33
CA GLU A 115 8.18 -14.18 -6.13
C GLU A 115 9.11 -14.18 -4.90
N GLU A 116 10.41 -14.06 -5.08
CA GLU A 116 11.42 -13.92 -4.03
C GLU A 116 11.26 -12.65 -3.20
N TYR A 117 10.51 -11.67 -3.72
CA TYR A 117 10.22 -10.41 -3.03
C TYR A 117 8.86 -10.42 -2.31
N ARG A 118 8.20 -11.59 -2.20
CA ARG A 118 6.99 -11.72 -1.40
C ARG A 118 7.25 -11.29 0.03
N GLY A 119 6.28 -10.58 0.62
CA GLY A 119 6.41 -9.99 1.96
C GLY A 119 6.96 -8.56 1.96
N LEU A 120 7.48 -8.03 0.84
CA LEU A 120 7.75 -6.61 0.68
C LEU A 120 6.46 -5.85 0.33
N MET A 121 6.51 -4.52 0.47
CA MET A 121 5.41 -3.64 0.07
C MET A 121 5.04 -3.88 -1.39
N SER A 122 3.76 -4.14 -1.66
CA SER A 122 3.21 -4.40 -3.00
C SER A 122 2.06 -3.45 -3.30
N GLY A 123 1.63 -3.41 -4.55
CA GLY A 123 0.46 -2.62 -4.96
C GLY A 123 -0.81 -3.02 -4.21
N ARG A 124 -1.00 -4.32 -3.92
CA ARG A 124 -2.14 -4.81 -3.14
C ARG A 124 -2.10 -4.34 -1.69
N ILE A 125 -0.93 -4.32 -1.06
CA ILE A 125 -0.77 -3.79 0.29
C ILE A 125 -1.08 -2.28 0.30
N ALA A 126 -0.62 -1.54 -0.71
CA ALA A 126 -0.91 -0.12 -0.84
C ALA A 126 -2.42 0.15 -1.06
N LEU A 127 -3.12 -0.68 -1.86
CA LEU A 127 -4.58 -0.65 -1.99
C LEU A 127 -5.27 -0.86 -0.64
N ALA A 128 -4.80 -1.81 0.17
CA ALA A 128 -5.35 -2.08 1.49
C ALA A 128 -5.15 -0.90 2.45
N VAL A 129 -3.97 -0.28 2.45
CA VAL A 129 -3.69 0.95 3.24
C VAL A 129 -4.62 2.09 2.81
N ARG A 130 -4.82 2.26 1.50
CA ARG A 130 -5.73 3.28 0.94
C ARG A 130 -7.17 3.07 1.39
N ALA A 131 -7.68 1.85 1.27
CA ALA A 131 -9.05 1.52 1.69
C ALA A 131 -9.26 1.67 3.20
N GLN A 132 -8.31 1.23 4.02
CA GLN A 132 -8.36 1.41 5.47
C GLN A 132 -8.33 2.90 5.86
N THR A 133 -7.53 3.70 5.16
CA THR A 133 -7.47 5.16 5.37
C THR A 133 -8.80 5.81 5.03
N ALA A 134 -9.40 5.44 3.90
CA ALA A 134 -10.71 5.96 3.48
C ALA A 134 -11.81 5.59 4.47
N LEU A 135 -11.83 4.33 4.95
CA LEU A 135 -12.79 3.86 5.94
C LEU A 135 -12.66 4.62 7.27
N LEU A 136 -11.43 4.80 7.76
CA LEU A 136 -11.16 5.59 8.97
C LEU A 136 -11.64 7.04 8.78
N ALA A 137 -11.29 7.67 7.67
CA ALA A 137 -11.61 9.06 7.37
C ALA A 137 -13.12 9.29 7.16
N ALA A 138 -13.86 8.30 6.65
CA ALA A 138 -15.32 8.34 6.48
C ALA A 138 -16.09 8.09 7.78
N SER A 139 -15.43 7.64 8.85
CA SER A 139 -16.11 7.38 10.13
C SER A 139 -16.71 8.66 10.73
N PRO A 140 -17.80 8.56 11.52
CA PRO A 140 -18.49 9.73 12.07
C PRO A 140 -17.59 10.66 12.91
N ALA A 141 -16.52 10.11 13.49
CA ALA A 141 -15.57 10.90 14.30
C ALA A 141 -14.71 11.86 13.44
N PHE A 142 -14.44 11.50 12.17
CA PHE A 142 -13.46 12.17 11.33
C PHE A 142 -14.02 12.74 10.02
N GLN A 143 -15.21 12.29 9.61
CA GLN A 143 -15.81 12.66 8.32
C GLN A 143 -15.94 14.18 8.11
N SER A 144 -16.34 14.92 9.14
CA SER A 144 -16.52 16.37 9.07
C SER A 144 -15.25 17.15 8.75
N GLY A 145 -14.07 16.57 9.07
CA GLY A 145 -12.77 17.20 8.82
C GLY A 145 -12.00 16.58 7.66
N SER A 146 -12.31 15.34 7.27
CA SER A 146 -11.65 14.66 6.16
C SER A 146 -12.35 14.91 4.82
N GLY A 147 -13.66 15.11 4.83
CA GLY A 147 -14.49 15.16 3.62
C GLY A 147 -14.70 13.82 2.91
N MET A 148 -14.19 12.71 3.47
CA MET A 148 -14.35 11.37 2.91
C MET A 148 -15.77 10.85 3.15
N THR A 149 -16.41 10.30 2.11
CA THR A 149 -17.75 9.71 2.22
C THR A 149 -17.68 8.18 2.39
N TRP A 150 -18.77 7.59 2.89
CA TRP A 150 -18.91 6.13 2.97
C TRP A 150 -18.90 5.47 1.60
N GLU A 151 -19.45 6.15 0.59
CA GLU A 151 -19.44 5.72 -0.81
C GLU A 151 -18.02 5.59 -1.34
N GLN A 152 -17.21 6.63 -1.17
CA GLN A 152 -15.79 6.60 -1.55
C GLN A 152 -15.01 5.50 -0.82
N ALA A 153 -15.26 5.31 0.47
CA ALA A 153 -14.61 4.24 1.23
C ALA A 153 -15.02 2.85 0.72
N ALA A 154 -16.29 2.68 0.34
CA ALA A 154 -16.78 1.44 -0.27
C ALA A 154 -16.14 1.18 -1.64
N ASP A 155 -15.99 2.20 -2.48
CA ASP A 155 -15.33 2.09 -3.80
C ASP A 155 -13.87 1.64 -3.66
N TYR A 156 -13.12 2.22 -2.73
CA TYR A 156 -11.74 1.78 -2.47
C TYR A 156 -11.64 0.35 -1.94
N ALA A 157 -12.61 -0.10 -1.14
CA ALA A 157 -12.67 -1.47 -0.68
C ALA A 157 -13.05 -2.44 -1.82
N ALA A 158 -14.02 -2.05 -2.66
CA ALA A 158 -14.45 -2.83 -3.82
C ALA A 158 -13.29 -3.07 -4.80
N GLU A 159 -12.42 -2.09 -5.02
CA GLU A 159 -11.25 -2.24 -5.90
C GLU A 159 -10.32 -3.38 -5.45
N ILE A 160 -10.14 -3.58 -4.14
CA ILE A 160 -9.34 -4.70 -3.62
C ILE A 160 -10.02 -6.03 -3.93
N ILE A 161 -11.34 -6.12 -3.71
CA ILE A 161 -12.13 -7.33 -3.92
C ILE A 161 -12.15 -7.71 -5.41
N GLU A 162 -12.33 -6.75 -6.30
CA GLU A 162 -12.29 -6.96 -7.75
C GLU A 162 -10.93 -7.50 -8.21
N LYS A 163 -9.85 -6.94 -7.68
CA LYS A 163 -8.48 -7.40 -7.99
C LYS A 163 -8.13 -8.74 -7.31
N ALA A 164 -8.84 -9.14 -6.26
CA ALA A 164 -8.68 -10.45 -5.64
C ALA A 164 -9.04 -11.60 -6.60
N ASN A 165 -10.08 -11.42 -7.39
CA ASN A 165 -10.57 -12.43 -8.35
C ASN A 165 -9.67 -12.58 -9.60
N GLY A 166 -8.63 -11.76 -9.75
CA GLY A 166 -7.72 -11.72 -10.90
C GLY A 166 -6.49 -12.64 -10.83
N GLY A 167 -6.39 -13.55 -9.87
CA GLY A 167 -5.36 -14.60 -9.87
C GLY A 167 -4.05 -14.29 -9.15
N GLY A 168 -4.03 -13.42 -8.17
CA GLY A 168 -2.85 -13.08 -7.38
C GLY A 168 -2.70 -13.78 -6.04
N GLY A 169 -3.53 -14.78 -5.73
CA GLY A 169 -3.49 -15.47 -4.43
C GLY A 169 -4.27 -14.76 -3.32
N CYS A 170 -4.88 -13.61 -3.59
CA CYS A 170 -5.90 -13.04 -2.73
C CYS A 170 -7.28 -13.40 -3.28
N GLY A 171 -8.08 -14.04 -2.49
CA GLY A 171 -9.47 -14.35 -2.75
C GLY A 171 -10.26 -14.25 -1.47
N LEU A 172 -11.55 -14.42 -1.56
CA LEU A 172 -12.39 -14.66 -0.39
C LEU A 172 -12.53 -16.17 -0.23
N ASP A 173 -12.33 -16.65 0.98
CA ASP A 173 -12.62 -18.03 1.33
C ASP A 173 -14.13 -18.26 1.31
N ALA A 174 -14.56 -19.38 0.70
CA ALA A 174 -15.98 -19.66 0.50
C ALA A 174 -16.78 -19.79 1.81
N ASP A 175 -16.14 -20.28 2.86
CA ASP A 175 -16.73 -20.47 4.19
C ASP A 175 -16.09 -19.61 5.29
N GLY A 176 -15.06 -18.82 4.97
CA GLY A 176 -14.41 -17.88 5.88
C GLY A 176 -13.57 -18.54 6.98
N LEU A 177 -13.26 -19.82 6.87
CA LEU A 177 -12.58 -20.58 7.93
C LEU A 177 -11.10 -20.87 7.65
N GLU A 178 -10.63 -20.69 6.43
CA GLU A 178 -9.25 -21.01 6.03
C GLU A 178 -8.22 -20.25 6.83
N TRP A 179 -8.48 -19.02 7.18
CA TRP A 179 -7.55 -18.19 7.93
C TRP A 179 -7.26 -18.73 9.33
N TYR A 180 -8.19 -19.45 9.95
CA TYR A 180 -7.98 -20.12 11.24
C TYR A 180 -7.13 -21.38 11.12
N THR A 181 -7.24 -22.09 10.00
CA THR A 181 -6.57 -23.38 9.79
C THR A 181 -5.21 -23.26 9.13
N LEU A 182 -4.99 -22.19 8.35
CA LEU A 182 -3.77 -21.99 7.55
C LEU A 182 -2.90 -20.82 8.03
N ALA A 183 -3.30 -20.10 9.09
CA ALA A 183 -2.62 -18.90 9.57
C ALA A 183 -1.13 -19.11 9.94
N ASP A 184 -0.75 -20.33 10.33
CA ASP A 184 0.62 -20.67 10.73
C ASP A 184 1.51 -21.10 9.57
N LYS A 185 0.99 -21.17 8.35
CA LYS A 185 1.78 -21.61 7.19
C LYS A 185 2.54 -20.45 6.55
N ASP A 186 3.80 -20.69 6.21
CA ASP A 186 4.68 -19.72 5.58
C ASP A 186 4.26 -19.34 4.16
N TYR A 187 4.56 -18.12 3.76
CA TYR A 187 4.32 -17.59 2.42
C TYR A 187 4.91 -18.45 1.29
N GLY A 188 5.96 -19.21 1.54
CA GLY A 188 6.65 -20.02 0.53
C GLY A 188 6.01 -21.37 0.24
N THR A 189 5.12 -21.88 1.10
CA THR A 189 4.59 -23.24 1.04
C THR A 189 3.21 -23.36 0.43
N GLY A 190 2.65 -22.26 -0.10
CA GLY A 190 1.30 -22.23 -0.69
C GLY A 190 0.17 -22.39 0.32
N GLY A 191 0.44 -22.22 1.60
CA GLY A 191 -0.49 -22.43 2.70
C GLY A 191 -1.00 -21.17 3.39
N SER A 192 -0.70 -19.96 2.89
CA SER A 192 -1.37 -18.75 3.40
C SER A 192 -2.81 -18.71 2.94
N PRO A 193 -3.76 -18.36 3.82
CA PRO A 193 -5.14 -18.10 3.41
C PRO A 193 -5.17 -17.05 2.29
N ALA A 194 -6.07 -17.25 1.32
CA ALA A 194 -6.21 -16.35 0.18
C ALA A 194 -6.54 -14.90 0.57
N GLU A 195 -7.16 -14.73 1.74
CA GLU A 195 -7.56 -13.44 2.30
C GLU A 195 -6.41 -12.65 2.95
N VAL A 196 -5.28 -13.30 3.23
CA VAL A 196 -4.12 -12.65 3.84
C VAL A 196 -3.39 -11.83 2.80
N ILE A 197 -3.50 -10.51 2.90
CA ILE A 197 -2.82 -9.56 2.01
C ILE A 197 -1.35 -9.38 2.42
N TRP A 198 -1.10 -9.26 3.71
CA TRP A 198 0.25 -9.08 4.26
C TRP A 198 0.34 -9.55 5.69
N ARG A 199 1.44 -10.17 6.03
CA ARG A 199 1.77 -10.54 7.41
C ARG A 199 3.25 -10.33 7.69
N SER A 200 3.60 -10.08 8.95
CA SER A 200 4.99 -10.08 9.38
C SER A 200 5.55 -11.51 9.29
N SER A 201 6.73 -11.66 8.71
CA SER A 201 7.52 -12.88 8.90
C SER A 201 8.04 -12.90 10.33
N THR A 202 7.65 -13.87 11.11
CA THR A 202 8.29 -14.17 12.39
C THR A 202 9.57 -14.92 12.17
#